data_ab39d443d4de0c470c64b37cf5e4a990
#
_entry.id   ab39d443d4de0c470c64b37cf5e4a990
#
_cell.length_a   1.000
_cell.length_b   1.000
_cell.length_c   1.000
_cell.angle_alpha   90.00
_cell.angle_beta   90.00
_cell.angle_gamma   90.00
#
_symmetry.space_group_name_H-M   'P 1'
#
loop_
_entity.id
_entity.type
_entity.pdbx_description
1 polymer ?
#
loop_
_entity_poly.entity_id
_entity_poly.type
_entity_poly.pdbx_seq_one_letter_code
_entity_poly.pdbx_strand_id
1 'polypeptide(L)'
;MPGIDASRPPKFYRYSDRRWLERSLTLGEFRLRPPPLDPTVSTAGKPAAYLTLSLSRTWKESLFDAFAGADTCLIIHDTEQFGERIHRAAKLALPSWAGIDAPVSYGRPSPLGSAFSTARDEAAQEEWMFAWRPTQAMLSLNPVFIRIGNIEGIAELRDRHAVVGQLH
;
A
#
# COMPACT_ATOMS: atom_id res chain seq x y z
N MET A 1 -23.09 12.09 10.19
CA MET A 1 -21.86 11.54 10.71
C MET A 1 -20.69 12.03 9.85
N PRO A 2 -19.74 12.70 10.48
CA PRO A 2 -18.59 13.07 9.70
C PRO A 2 -17.89 11.80 9.25
N GLY A 3 -18.03 11.47 8.00
CA GLY A 3 -17.31 10.37 7.42
C GLY A 3 -15.83 10.66 7.39
N ILE A 4 -15.00 9.63 7.39
CA ILE A 4 -13.60 9.76 7.03
C ILE A 4 -13.63 10.25 5.59
N ASP A 5 -12.84 11.28 5.31
CA ASP A 5 -12.64 11.68 3.92
C ASP A 5 -11.95 10.54 3.19
N ALA A 6 -12.72 9.77 2.44
CA ALA A 6 -12.25 8.60 1.71
C ALA A 6 -11.76 8.95 0.31
N SER A 7 -11.62 10.24 -0.01
CA SER A 7 -11.10 10.67 -1.30
C SER A 7 -9.64 10.29 -1.43
N ARG A 8 -9.30 9.60 -2.52
CA ARG A 8 -7.92 9.24 -2.80
C ARG A 8 -7.10 10.49 -3.09
N PRO A 9 -5.82 10.51 -2.68
CA PRO A 9 -4.96 11.65 -2.99
C PRO A 9 -4.72 11.73 -4.51
N PRO A 10 -4.22 12.88 -5.02
CA PRO A 10 -3.95 13.02 -6.46
C PRO A 10 -2.90 12.03 -6.98
N LYS A 11 -1.97 11.60 -6.13
CA LYS A 11 -0.93 10.65 -6.51
C LYS A 11 -0.65 9.67 -5.38
N PHE A 12 -0.21 8.45 -5.77
CA PHE A 12 0.37 7.49 -4.84
C PHE A 12 1.85 7.32 -5.15
N TYR A 13 2.62 6.99 -4.12
CA TYR A 13 4.06 6.78 -4.21
C TYR A 13 4.42 5.46 -3.53
N ARG A 14 5.21 4.64 -4.22
CA ARG A 14 5.70 3.40 -3.65
C ARG A 14 7.22 3.35 -3.80
N TYR A 15 7.90 3.29 -2.67
CA TYR A 15 9.37 3.27 -2.60
C TYR A 15 9.83 1.83 -2.48
N SER A 16 10.68 1.37 -3.40
CA SER A 16 11.17 0.00 -3.39
C SER A 16 12.38 -0.18 -4.30
N ASP A 17 12.83 -1.41 -4.42
CA ASP A 17 13.84 -1.82 -5.38
C ASP A 17 13.29 -1.69 -6.81
N ARG A 18 14.12 -1.18 -7.71
CA ARG A 18 13.71 -0.92 -9.09
C ARG A 18 13.14 -2.16 -9.80
N ARG A 19 13.71 -3.33 -9.56
CA ARG A 19 13.23 -4.56 -10.22
C ARG A 19 11.75 -4.84 -9.92
N TRP A 20 11.37 -4.68 -8.67
CA TRP A 20 9.98 -4.91 -8.25
C TRP A 20 9.06 -3.85 -8.81
N LEU A 21 9.51 -2.61 -8.84
CA LEU A 21 8.71 -1.51 -9.36
C LEU A 21 8.56 -1.58 -10.88
N GLU A 22 9.56 -2.09 -11.60
CA GLU A 22 9.43 -2.34 -13.05
C GLU A 22 8.36 -3.39 -13.32
N ARG A 23 8.29 -4.44 -12.52
CA ARG A 23 7.22 -5.43 -12.63
C ARG A 23 5.86 -4.81 -12.30
N SER A 24 5.80 -3.94 -11.30
CA SER A 24 4.56 -3.22 -10.99
C SER A 24 4.13 -2.34 -12.15
N LEU A 25 5.06 -1.66 -12.80
CA LEU A 25 4.76 -0.76 -13.91
C LEU A 25 4.33 -1.51 -15.18
N THR A 26 5.07 -2.55 -15.57
CA THR A 26 4.86 -3.25 -16.84
C THR A 26 3.79 -4.34 -16.77
N LEU A 27 3.69 -5.03 -15.66
CA LEU A 27 2.74 -6.13 -15.46
C LEU A 27 1.59 -5.74 -14.53
N GLY A 28 1.72 -4.62 -13.82
CA GLY A 28 0.78 -4.28 -12.76
C GLY A 28 0.82 -5.28 -11.62
N GLU A 29 1.99 -5.85 -11.33
CA GLU A 29 2.13 -6.86 -10.30
C GLU A 29 2.32 -6.22 -8.94
N PHE A 30 1.47 -6.60 -7.98
CA PHE A 30 1.52 -6.13 -6.61
C PHE A 30 1.35 -7.30 -5.66
N ARG A 31 2.08 -7.26 -4.55
CA ARG A 31 2.01 -8.28 -3.52
C ARG A 31 1.11 -7.79 -2.39
N LEU A 32 0.04 -8.53 -2.15
CA LEU A 32 -0.83 -8.32 -1.00
C LEU A 32 -0.30 -9.20 0.12
N ARG A 33 -0.06 -8.63 1.28
CA ARG A 33 0.54 -9.37 2.39
C ARG A 33 -0.14 -9.08 3.72
N PRO A 34 -0.07 -10.03 4.69
CA PRO A 34 -0.51 -9.74 6.04
C PRO A 34 0.30 -8.57 6.61
N PRO A 35 -0.27 -7.77 7.52
CA PRO A 35 0.49 -6.73 8.18
C PRO A 35 1.62 -7.35 9.01
N PRO A 36 2.74 -6.63 9.21
CA PRO A 36 3.81 -7.13 10.06
C PRO A 36 3.30 -7.30 11.49
N LEU A 37 3.77 -8.35 12.17
CA LEU A 37 3.44 -8.56 13.57
C LEU A 37 4.15 -7.50 14.42
N ASP A 38 3.37 -6.81 15.25
CA ASP A 38 3.92 -5.86 16.21
C ASP A 38 4.21 -6.63 17.52
N PRO A 39 5.48 -6.79 17.92
CA PRO A 39 5.81 -7.54 19.12
C PRO A 39 5.32 -6.87 20.41
N THR A 40 4.96 -5.58 20.35
CA THR A 40 4.45 -4.86 21.52
C THR A 40 2.95 -5.07 21.72
N VAL A 41 2.26 -5.63 20.74
CA VAL A 41 0.84 -5.93 20.83
C VAL A 41 0.66 -7.43 20.97
N SER A 42 0.00 -7.86 22.05
CA SER A 42 -0.31 -9.27 22.23
C SER A 42 -1.38 -9.69 21.21
N THR A 43 -0.96 -10.46 20.21
CA THR A 43 -1.86 -11.05 19.22
C THR A 43 -2.07 -12.53 19.49
N ALA A 44 -1.68 -13.00 20.65
CA ALA A 44 -1.79 -14.42 21.01
C ALA A 44 -3.23 -14.90 20.82
N GLY A 45 -3.39 -15.91 20.00
CA GLY A 45 -4.70 -16.50 19.72
C GLY A 45 -5.55 -15.78 18.67
N LYS A 46 -5.07 -14.67 18.08
CA LYS A 46 -5.80 -13.98 17.01
C LYS A 46 -5.06 -14.15 15.69
N PRO A 47 -5.70 -14.74 14.67
CA PRO A 47 -5.10 -14.85 13.35
C PRO A 47 -5.01 -13.48 12.69
N ALA A 48 -4.09 -13.32 11.73
CA ALA A 48 -4.05 -12.14 10.87
C ALA A 48 -5.36 -12.08 10.10
N ALA A 49 -6.07 -10.96 10.19
CA ALA A 49 -7.45 -10.87 9.71
C ALA A 49 -7.56 -10.29 8.31
N TYR A 50 -6.46 -9.85 7.67
CA TYR A 50 -6.53 -9.13 6.39
C TYR A 50 -5.20 -9.16 5.64
N LEU A 51 -5.28 -8.95 4.32
CA LEU A 51 -4.12 -8.70 3.45
C LEU A 51 -4.10 -7.21 3.11
N THR A 52 -2.91 -6.65 2.96
CA THR A 52 -2.74 -5.21 2.73
C THR A 52 -1.79 -4.89 1.59
N LEU A 53 -2.01 -3.71 1.00
CA LEU A 53 -1.09 -3.05 0.11
C LEU A 53 -1.01 -1.59 0.55
N SER A 54 0.18 -1.13 0.94
CA SER A 54 0.39 0.23 1.42
C SER A 54 1.12 1.07 0.39
N LEU A 55 0.67 2.31 0.22
CA LEU A 55 1.31 3.31 -0.63
C LEU A 55 1.45 4.59 0.17
N SER A 56 2.42 5.44 -0.19
CA SER A 56 2.55 6.75 0.43
C SER A 56 1.75 7.79 -0.36
N ARG A 57 1.25 8.80 0.34
CA ARG A 57 0.58 9.95 -0.27
C ARG A 57 1.55 11.07 -0.61
N THR A 58 2.83 10.93 -0.27
CA THR A 58 3.79 12.01 -0.35
C THR A 58 5.11 11.55 -0.98
N TRP A 59 5.77 12.48 -1.68
CA TRP A 59 7.15 12.33 -2.10
C TRP A 59 8.04 13.01 -1.07
N LYS A 60 8.96 12.24 -0.48
CA LYS A 60 10.00 12.77 0.40
C LYS A 60 11.27 11.97 0.15
N GLU A 61 12.38 12.66 -0.04
CA GLU A 61 13.68 12.02 -0.23
C GLU A 61 14.02 11.08 0.93
N SER A 62 13.67 11.48 2.16
CA SER A 62 13.92 10.68 3.35
C SER A 62 13.17 9.33 3.35
N LEU A 63 12.10 9.19 2.58
CA LEU A 63 11.35 7.94 2.53
C LEU A 63 12.12 6.82 1.84
N PHE A 64 13.09 7.15 0.99
CA PHE A 64 13.97 6.12 0.45
C PHE A 64 14.75 5.40 1.55
N ASP A 65 15.07 6.10 2.64
CA ASP A 65 15.78 5.50 3.76
C ASP A 65 14.83 4.72 4.70
N ALA A 66 13.56 5.04 4.67
CA ALA A 66 12.56 4.35 5.49
C ALA A 66 12.21 2.96 4.97
N PHE A 67 12.47 2.68 3.70
CA PHE A 67 12.17 1.39 3.08
C PHE A 67 13.47 0.71 2.66
N ALA A 68 13.74 -0.46 3.23
CA ALA A 68 14.99 -1.19 2.98
C ALA A 68 15.15 -1.52 1.49
N GLY A 69 16.31 -1.19 0.92
CA GLY A 69 16.62 -1.47 -0.47
C GLY A 69 15.93 -0.55 -1.48
N ALA A 70 15.25 0.49 -1.03
CA ALA A 70 14.57 1.41 -1.94
C ALA A 70 15.56 2.32 -2.66
N ASP A 71 15.58 2.25 -3.97
CA ASP A 71 16.39 3.11 -4.83
C ASP A 71 15.52 3.80 -5.89
N THR A 72 14.25 3.46 -5.96
CA THR A 72 13.32 3.91 -6.98
C THR A 72 11.95 4.15 -6.34
N CYS A 73 11.16 5.02 -6.95
CA CYS A 73 9.78 5.27 -6.53
C CYS A 73 8.87 5.11 -7.73
N LEU A 74 7.79 4.34 -7.55
CA LEU A 74 6.70 4.27 -8.50
C LEU A 74 5.71 5.38 -8.15
N ILE A 75 5.43 6.25 -9.11
CA ILE A 75 4.52 7.37 -8.95
C ILE A 75 3.26 7.08 -9.78
N ILE A 76 2.13 6.97 -9.11
CA ILE A 76 0.85 6.68 -9.75
C ILE A 76 0.06 7.99 -9.84
N HIS A 77 -0.23 8.42 -11.07
CA HIS A 77 -0.85 9.72 -11.33
C HIS A 77 -2.38 9.68 -11.34
N ASP A 78 -2.98 8.54 -11.67
CA ASP A 78 -4.43 8.37 -11.66
C ASP A 78 -4.79 7.36 -10.57
N THR A 79 -5.02 7.89 -9.37
CA THR A 79 -5.28 7.06 -8.19
C THR A 79 -6.66 6.42 -8.22
N GLU A 80 -7.63 7.05 -8.87
CA GLU A 80 -8.96 6.48 -8.99
C GLU A 80 -8.96 5.26 -9.90
N GLN A 81 -8.31 5.36 -11.07
CA GLN A 81 -8.19 4.22 -11.98
C GLN A 81 -7.37 3.10 -11.35
N PHE A 82 -6.27 3.46 -10.65
CA PHE A 82 -5.44 2.49 -9.96
C PHE A 82 -6.26 1.72 -8.92
N GLY A 83 -6.98 2.45 -8.07
CA GLY A 83 -7.80 1.83 -7.01
C GLY A 83 -8.87 0.91 -7.56
N GLU A 84 -9.55 1.33 -8.63
CA GLU A 84 -10.56 0.49 -9.28
C GLU A 84 -9.95 -0.79 -9.83
N ARG A 85 -8.79 -0.70 -10.48
CA ARG A 85 -8.11 -1.87 -11.06
C ARG A 85 -7.60 -2.81 -9.99
N ILE A 86 -7.04 -2.27 -8.88
CA ILE A 86 -6.56 -3.08 -7.75
C ILE A 86 -7.72 -3.85 -7.11
N HIS A 87 -8.82 -3.19 -6.80
CA HIS A 87 -9.96 -3.86 -6.19
C HIS A 87 -10.58 -4.91 -7.10
N ARG A 88 -10.63 -4.64 -8.40
CA ARG A 88 -11.14 -5.60 -9.38
C ARG A 88 -10.26 -6.85 -9.44
N ALA A 89 -8.94 -6.67 -9.50
CA ALA A 89 -8.02 -7.79 -9.53
C ALA A 89 -8.04 -8.59 -8.23
N ALA A 90 -8.13 -7.90 -7.10
CA ALA A 90 -8.24 -8.57 -5.80
C ALA A 90 -9.53 -9.37 -5.69
N LYS A 91 -10.63 -8.87 -6.22
CA LYS A 91 -11.92 -9.59 -6.22
C LYS A 91 -11.84 -10.88 -7.03
N LEU A 92 -11.09 -10.89 -8.13
CA LEU A 92 -10.88 -12.09 -8.93
C LEU A 92 -9.97 -13.10 -8.23
N ALA A 93 -8.91 -12.63 -7.57
CA ALA A 93 -7.96 -13.47 -6.88
C ALA A 93 -8.48 -13.96 -5.52
N LEU A 94 -9.31 -13.16 -4.87
CA LEU A 94 -9.82 -13.40 -3.52
C LEU A 94 -11.35 -13.27 -3.54
N PRO A 95 -12.05 -14.20 -4.20
CA PRO A 95 -13.51 -14.16 -4.25
C PRO A 95 -14.07 -14.24 -2.82
N SER A 96 -15.10 -13.50 -2.53
CA SER A 96 -15.75 -13.40 -1.21
C SER A 96 -14.95 -12.63 -0.15
N TRP A 97 -13.86 -11.96 -0.53
CA TRP A 97 -13.17 -11.05 0.38
C TRP A 97 -13.73 -9.64 0.19
N ALA A 98 -13.79 -8.88 1.30
CA ALA A 98 -14.21 -7.48 1.27
C ALA A 98 -12.99 -6.58 1.25
N GLY A 99 -12.95 -5.62 0.32
CA GLY A 99 -11.83 -4.69 0.19
C GLY A 99 -12.23 -3.25 0.41
N ILE A 100 -11.36 -2.49 1.08
CA ILE A 100 -11.49 -1.04 1.26
C ILE A 100 -10.12 -0.39 1.14
N ASP A 101 -10.08 0.92 0.89
CA ASP A 101 -8.84 1.68 0.95
C ASP A 101 -9.10 3.04 1.62
N ALA A 102 -8.13 3.48 2.42
CA ALA A 102 -8.26 4.70 3.22
C ALA A 102 -6.90 5.15 3.77
N PRO A 103 -6.80 6.40 4.24
CA PRO A 103 -5.59 6.85 4.91
C PRO A 103 -5.39 6.12 6.24
N VAL A 104 -4.12 5.91 6.59
CA VAL A 104 -3.74 5.30 7.86
C VAL A 104 -3.75 6.37 8.96
N SER A 105 -4.24 6.00 10.13
CA SER A 105 -4.18 6.84 11.34
C SER A 105 -2.92 6.52 12.12
N TYR A 106 -2.23 7.56 12.57
CA TYR A 106 -0.98 7.41 13.31
C TYR A 106 -1.15 7.83 14.76
N GLY A 107 -0.79 6.92 15.66
CA GLY A 107 -0.82 7.18 17.11
C GLY A 107 -2.21 7.15 17.72
N ARG A 108 -3.24 6.78 16.98
CA ARG A 108 -4.60 6.62 17.50
C ARG A 108 -5.33 5.53 16.70
N PRO A 109 -6.32 4.86 17.31
CA PRO A 109 -7.09 3.86 16.58
C PRO A 109 -7.86 4.47 15.41
N SER A 110 -7.89 3.76 14.29
CA SER A 110 -8.74 4.13 13.17
C SER A 110 -10.13 3.49 13.34
N PRO A 111 -11.20 4.22 13.03
CA PRO A 111 -12.54 3.61 13.01
C PRO A 111 -12.68 2.51 11.96
N LEU A 112 -11.73 2.41 11.01
CA LEU A 112 -11.73 1.37 9.98
C LEU A 112 -11.05 0.10 10.42
N GLY A 113 -10.47 0.05 11.62
CA GLY A 113 -9.83 -1.14 12.18
C GLY A 113 -8.31 -1.06 12.25
N SER A 114 -7.70 -2.11 12.78
CA SER A 114 -6.27 -2.15 13.07
C SER A 114 -5.38 -2.06 11.81
N ALA A 115 -5.88 -2.48 10.64
CA ALA A 115 -5.14 -2.35 9.40
C ALA A 115 -4.81 -0.89 9.08
N PHE A 116 -5.65 0.04 9.55
CA PHE A 116 -5.56 1.47 9.29
C PHE A 116 -4.99 2.26 10.46
N SER A 117 -4.33 1.58 11.40
CA SER A 117 -3.72 2.20 12.57
C SER A 117 -2.26 1.78 12.69
N THR A 118 -1.37 2.72 12.98
CA THR A 118 0.04 2.41 13.18
C THR A 118 0.65 3.40 14.16
N ALA A 119 1.92 3.16 14.54
CA ALA A 119 2.63 3.99 15.50
C ALA A 119 2.89 5.40 14.94
N ARG A 120 2.91 6.38 15.85
CA ARG A 120 3.09 7.79 15.47
C ARG A 120 4.42 8.06 14.78
N ASP A 121 5.46 7.33 15.12
CA ASP A 121 6.80 7.53 14.53
C ASP A 121 6.86 7.15 13.05
N GLU A 122 5.87 6.44 12.54
CA GLU A 122 5.75 6.14 11.11
C GLU A 122 4.94 7.18 10.34
N ALA A 123 4.47 8.23 10.99
CA ALA A 123 3.59 9.23 10.39
C ALA A 123 4.21 9.93 9.16
N ALA A 124 5.54 10.02 9.08
CA ALA A 124 6.22 10.61 7.93
C ALA A 124 5.93 9.88 6.62
N GLN A 125 5.54 8.60 6.69
CA GLN A 125 5.22 7.80 5.51
C GLN A 125 3.88 8.20 4.89
N GLU A 126 2.98 8.81 5.64
CA GLU A 126 1.66 9.27 5.20
C GLU A 126 0.98 8.22 4.32
N GLU A 127 0.77 7.05 4.89
CA GLU A 127 0.31 5.89 4.14
C GLU A 127 -1.17 5.97 3.76
N TRP A 128 -1.44 5.48 2.56
CA TRP A 128 -2.77 5.11 2.12
C TRP A 128 -2.78 3.59 2.01
N MET A 129 -3.71 2.94 2.71
CA MET A 129 -3.75 1.49 2.82
C MET A 129 -4.92 0.92 2.05
N PHE A 130 -4.63 -0.08 1.22
CA PHE A 130 -5.64 -0.98 0.66
C PHE A 130 -5.65 -2.23 1.53
N ALA A 131 -6.84 -2.67 1.94
CA ALA A 131 -6.97 -3.85 2.79
C ALA A 131 -8.13 -4.73 2.35
N TRP A 132 -7.92 -6.04 2.42
CA TRP A 132 -8.92 -7.06 2.08
C TRP A 132 -9.04 -8.03 3.22
N ARG A 133 -10.28 -8.33 3.59
CA ARG A 133 -10.59 -9.21 4.71
C ARG A 133 -11.46 -10.36 4.21
N PRO A 134 -11.14 -11.62 4.58
CA PRO A 134 -12.00 -12.75 4.25
C PRO A 134 -13.32 -12.66 5.00
N THR A 135 -14.39 -13.19 4.39
CA THR A 135 -15.70 -13.24 5.03
C THR A 135 -15.77 -14.34 6.09
N GLN A 136 -14.84 -15.29 6.04
CA GLN A 136 -14.70 -16.35 7.04
C GLN A 136 -13.33 -16.24 7.69
N ALA A 137 -13.28 -16.44 9.01
CA ALA A 137 -12.02 -16.39 9.74
C ALA A 137 -11.05 -17.45 9.25
N MET A 138 -9.78 -17.07 9.08
CA MET A 138 -8.70 -17.96 8.67
C MET A 138 -7.59 -17.93 9.70
N LEU A 139 -6.96 -19.10 9.93
CA LEU A 139 -5.89 -19.23 10.92
C LEU A 139 -4.61 -18.54 10.48
N SER A 140 -4.36 -18.49 9.18
CA SER A 140 -3.19 -17.80 8.64
C SER A 140 -3.49 -17.29 7.24
N LEU A 141 -2.80 -16.21 6.85
CA LEU A 141 -2.91 -15.63 5.52
C LEU A 141 -1.53 -15.63 4.87
N ASN A 142 -1.46 -16.15 3.66
CA ASN A 142 -0.25 -16.10 2.86
C ASN A 142 -0.29 -14.89 1.94
N PRO A 143 0.87 -14.30 1.60
CA PRO A 143 0.92 -13.25 0.59
C PRO A 143 0.34 -13.73 -0.74
N VAL A 144 -0.33 -12.82 -1.43
CA VAL A 144 -0.95 -13.08 -2.73
C VAL A 144 -0.43 -12.05 -3.73
N PHE A 145 0.00 -12.51 -4.90
CA PHE A 145 0.35 -11.60 -5.99
C PHE A 145 -0.86 -11.40 -6.89
N ILE A 146 -1.16 -10.15 -7.20
CA ILE A 146 -2.20 -9.80 -8.16
C ILE A 146 -1.57 -9.04 -9.33
N ARG A 147 -2.22 -9.06 -10.48
CA ARG A 147 -1.79 -8.32 -11.67
C ARG A 147 -2.94 -7.51 -12.22
N ILE A 148 -2.68 -6.22 -12.41
CA ILE A 148 -3.68 -5.30 -12.97
C ILE A 148 -3.35 -4.89 -14.40
N GLY A 149 -2.31 -5.50 -14.98
CA GLY A 149 -1.86 -5.18 -16.32
C GLY A 149 -0.92 -3.98 -16.34
N ASN A 150 -0.44 -3.63 -17.52
CA ASN A 150 0.47 -2.51 -17.70
C ASN A 150 -0.16 -1.19 -17.24
N ILE A 151 0.56 -0.43 -16.43
CA ILE A 151 0.09 0.85 -15.90
C ILE A 151 0.96 2.04 -16.32
N GLU A 152 1.79 1.86 -17.37
CA GLU A 152 2.63 2.95 -17.86
C GLU A 152 1.84 4.18 -18.28
N GLY A 153 0.58 4.02 -18.64
CA GLY A 153 -0.29 5.14 -18.98
C GLY A 153 -0.73 6.00 -17.80
N ILE A 154 -0.63 5.47 -16.58
CA ILE A 154 -1.05 6.18 -15.35
C ILE A 154 0.04 6.27 -14.29
N ALA A 155 1.24 5.76 -14.57
CA ALA A 155 2.32 5.73 -13.59
C ALA A 155 3.68 5.86 -14.27
N GLU A 156 4.68 6.21 -13.46
CA GLU A 156 6.07 6.32 -13.91
C GLU A 156 7.01 5.89 -12.79
N LEU A 157 8.25 5.58 -13.17
CA LEU A 157 9.33 5.32 -12.20
C LEU A 157 10.22 6.55 -12.10
N ARG A 158 10.68 6.84 -10.88
CA ARG A 158 11.64 7.91 -10.64
C ARG A 158 12.71 7.40 -9.68
N ASP A 159 13.96 7.46 -10.11
CA ASP A 159 15.09 7.05 -9.29
C ASP A 159 15.43 8.12 -8.26
N ARG A 160 15.91 7.69 -7.10
CA ARG A 160 16.40 8.60 -6.07
C ARG A 160 17.47 9.54 -6.62
N HIS A 161 18.41 9.00 -7.42
CA HIS A 161 19.53 9.75 -7.94
C HIS A 161 19.18 10.70 -9.09
N ALA A 162 18.04 10.51 -9.75
CA ALA A 162 17.60 11.38 -10.84
C ALA A 162 17.34 12.81 -10.36
N VAL A 163 16.90 12.99 -9.12
CA VAL A 163 16.68 14.31 -8.52
C VAL A 163 18.00 15.02 -8.29
N VAL A 164 19.02 14.30 -7.83
CA VAL A 164 20.36 14.86 -7.61
C VAL A 164 21.00 15.26 -8.93
N GLY A 165 20.85 14.44 -9.97
CA GLY A 165 21.39 14.74 -11.29
C GLY A 165 20.79 15.97 -11.96
N GLN A 166 19.58 16.34 -11.60
CA GLN A 166 18.88 17.51 -12.16
C GLN A 166 19.28 18.84 -11.51
N LEU A 167 20.03 18.79 -10.42
CA LEU A 167 20.46 19.97 -9.70
C LEU A 167 21.79 20.56 -10.23
N HIS A 168 22.35 19.95 -11.24
CA HIS A 168 23.62 20.37 -11.85
C HIS A 168 23.42 21.15 -13.12
#